data_d7cc3ceb4b35424adaa432d6acddb29d
#
_entry.id   d7cc3ceb4b35424adaa432d6acddb29d
#
_cell.length_a   1.000
_cell.length_b   1.000
_cell.length_c   1.000
_cell.angle_alpha   90.00
_cell.angle_beta   90.00
_cell.angle_gamma   90.00
#
_symmetry.space_group_name_H-M   'P 1'
#
loop_
_entity.id
_entity.type
_entity.pdbx_description
1 polymer ?
#
loop_
_entity_poly.entity_id
_entity_poly.type
_entity_poly.pdbx_seq_one_letter_code
_entity_poly.pdbx_strand_id
1 'polypeptide(L)'
;MIRIKKIIQMFLITIFLSSCSSLINRESPIDNNLEENFSEENNTEKKRMEIKFSCGEEGISEYLDDGWIILKEDSQEKICTWKSIPANKDCDMEKDKGCKITKPDKIGEEKIYLLEK
;
A
#
# COMPACT_ATOMS: atom_id res chain seq x y z
N MET A 1 -27.13 -28.20 21.47
CA MET A 1 -26.12 -27.94 20.46
C MET A 1 -25.53 -26.50 20.46
N ILE A 2 -26.16 -25.51 21.06
CA ILE A 2 -25.71 -24.11 21.05
C ILE A 2 -24.61 -23.81 22.07
N ARG A 3 -24.50 -24.58 23.15
CA ARG A 3 -23.52 -24.36 24.22
C ARG A 3 -22.09 -24.77 23.86
N ILE A 4 -21.90 -25.72 22.98
CA ILE A 4 -20.58 -26.24 22.59
C ILE A 4 -19.85 -25.27 21.66
N LYS A 5 -20.59 -24.56 20.78
CA LYS A 5 -19.99 -23.56 19.86
C LYS A 5 -19.40 -22.35 20.60
N LYS A 6 -20.02 -21.92 21.72
CA LYS A 6 -19.50 -20.81 22.52
C LYS A 6 -18.23 -21.17 23.29
N ILE A 7 -18.08 -22.42 23.69
CA ILE A 7 -16.89 -22.90 24.42
C ILE A 7 -15.69 -22.99 23.45
N ILE A 8 -15.91 -23.45 22.22
CA ILE A 8 -14.86 -23.54 21.20
C ILE A 8 -14.38 -22.14 20.78
N GLN A 9 -15.28 -21.17 20.72
CA GLN A 9 -14.93 -19.79 20.34
C GLN A 9 -14.16 -19.07 21.46
N MET A 10 -14.39 -19.39 22.72
CA MET A 10 -13.59 -18.88 23.83
C MET A 10 -12.18 -19.51 23.90
N PHE A 11 -12.04 -20.78 23.51
CA PHE A 11 -10.72 -21.43 23.49
C PHE A 11 -9.81 -20.94 22.37
N LEU A 12 -10.37 -20.47 21.24
CA LEU A 12 -9.59 -19.91 20.12
C LEU A 12 -9.01 -18.52 20.41
N ILE A 13 -9.62 -17.76 21.31
CA ILE A 13 -9.16 -16.40 21.66
C ILE A 13 -7.97 -16.45 22.63
N THR A 14 -7.81 -17.50 23.41
CA THR A 14 -6.71 -17.62 24.39
C THR A 14 -5.38 -18.06 23.80
N ILE A 15 -5.35 -18.55 22.56
CA ILE A 15 -4.11 -19.03 21.92
C ILE A 15 -3.32 -17.89 21.25
N PHE A 16 -3.95 -16.71 20.99
CA PHE A 16 -3.28 -15.59 20.32
C PHE A 16 -2.50 -14.62 21.22
N LEU A 17 -2.47 -14.83 22.54
CA LEU A 17 -1.80 -13.93 23.47
C LEU A 17 -0.45 -14.42 24.00
N SER A 18 0.14 -15.47 23.41
CA SER A 18 1.41 -16.05 23.87
C SER A 18 2.50 -16.01 22.81
N SER A 19 2.80 -14.83 22.27
CA SER A 19 4.02 -14.65 21.47
C SER A 19 4.50 -13.21 21.52
N CYS A 20 4.94 -12.81 22.71
CA CYS A 20 5.77 -11.63 22.85
C CYS A 20 6.70 -11.81 24.06
N SER A 21 7.85 -12.45 23.85
CA SER A 21 9.00 -12.37 24.75
C SER A 21 10.20 -12.98 24.09
N SER A 22 11.11 -12.15 23.60
CA SER A 22 12.56 -12.40 23.69
C SER A 22 13.31 -11.16 23.24
N LEU A 23 13.41 -10.20 24.15
CA LEU A 23 14.53 -9.29 24.17
C LEU A 23 15.68 -10.04 24.84
N ILE A 24 16.62 -10.53 24.08
CA ILE A 24 17.92 -10.96 24.60
C ILE A 24 18.89 -9.82 24.35
N ASN A 25 19.09 -9.02 25.39
CA ASN A 25 20.30 -8.26 25.59
C ASN A 25 21.46 -9.25 25.71
N ARG A 26 22.36 -9.20 24.74
CA ARG A 26 23.68 -9.81 24.85
C ARG A 26 24.71 -8.69 24.79
N GLU A 27 25.07 -8.19 25.94
CA GLU A 27 26.37 -7.55 26.15
C GLU A 27 27.45 -8.55 25.84
N SER A 28 28.33 -8.20 24.93
CA SER A 28 29.60 -8.88 24.73
C SER A 28 30.73 -7.86 24.89
N PRO A 29 31.82 -8.26 25.55
CA PRO A 29 32.85 -7.33 25.97
C PRO A 29 33.76 -6.92 24.84
N ILE A 30 34.25 -5.71 25.00
CA ILE A 30 35.24 -4.99 24.23
C ILE A 30 36.51 -5.84 24.09
N ASP A 31 36.95 -6.09 22.88
CA ASP A 31 38.37 -6.31 22.59
C ASP A 31 38.82 -5.36 21.50
N ASN A 32 39.78 -4.54 21.90
CA ASN A 32 40.51 -3.62 21.04
C ASN A 32 41.46 -4.40 20.14
N ASN A 33 41.45 -4.05 18.90
CA ASN A 33 42.52 -3.88 17.91
C ASN A 33 42.11 -4.41 16.55
N LEU A 34 41.93 -3.53 15.60
CA LEU A 34 42.76 -3.39 14.39
C LEU A 34 42.21 -2.26 13.51
N GLU A 35 43.04 -1.26 13.41
CA GLU A 35 43.37 -0.41 12.26
C GLU A 35 42.47 -0.49 11.02
N GLU A 36 41.93 0.73 10.75
CA GLU A 36 42.00 1.40 9.46
C GLU A 36 41.61 0.59 8.22
N ASN A 37 40.39 0.78 7.83
CA ASN A 37 40.09 1.15 6.47
C ASN A 37 38.88 2.10 6.49
N PHE A 38 39.16 3.35 6.67
CA PHE A 38 38.25 4.44 6.40
C PHE A 38 38.07 4.52 4.87
N SER A 39 37.30 3.59 4.34
CA SER A 39 36.65 3.81 3.07
C SER A 39 35.66 4.93 3.33
N GLU A 40 35.98 6.11 2.82
CA GLU A 40 34.98 7.14 2.59
C GLU A 40 33.89 6.53 1.71
N GLU A 41 32.94 5.89 2.34
CA GLU A 41 31.66 5.56 1.73
C GLU A 41 30.99 6.92 1.53
N ASN A 42 31.13 7.42 0.32
CA ASN A 42 30.43 8.57 -0.19
C ASN A 42 28.94 8.31 0.07
N ASN A 43 28.45 8.77 1.21
CA ASN A 43 27.06 8.70 1.60
C ASN A 43 26.28 9.69 0.72
N THR A 44 26.17 9.33 -0.54
CA THR A 44 25.28 9.98 -1.47
C THR A 44 23.89 9.57 -1.02
N GLU A 45 23.23 10.44 -0.28
CA GLU A 45 21.89 10.26 0.23
C GLU A 45 20.95 9.98 -0.96
N LYS A 46 20.70 8.69 -1.18
CA LYS A 46 19.84 8.23 -2.28
C LYS A 46 18.42 8.71 -2.05
N LYS A 47 17.97 9.55 -2.94
CA LYS A 47 16.61 10.09 -2.90
C LYS A 47 15.64 9.07 -3.48
N ARG A 48 14.57 8.75 -2.75
CA ARG A 48 13.49 7.85 -3.20
C ARG A 48 12.15 8.57 -3.23
N MET A 49 11.33 8.20 -4.20
CA MET A 49 9.96 8.70 -4.31
C MET A 49 9.02 7.65 -4.90
N GLU A 50 7.76 7.72 -4.53
CA GLU A 50 6.68 6.95 -5.14
C GLU A 50 5.82 7.86 -5.99
N ILE A 51 5.54 7.45 -7.22
CA ILE A 51 4.65 8.15 -8.14
C ILE A 51 3.58 7.20 -8.66
N LYS A 52 2.42 7.76 -9.03
CA LYS A 52 1.26 6.99 -9.48
C LYS A 52 0.66 7.63 -10.73
N PHE A 53 0.36 6.79 -11.69
CA PHE A 53 -0.38 7.16 -12.90
C PHE A 53 -1.65 6.34 -12.97
N SER A 54 -2.78 6.99 -13.21
CA SER A 54 -4.09 6.35 -13.15
C SER A 54 -4.84 6.50 -14.45
N CYS A 55 -5.64 5.49 -14.82
CA CYS A 55 -6.63 5.63 -15.88
C CYS A 55 -6.07 6.03 -17.26
N GLY A 56 -4.88 5.56 -17.58
CA GLY A 56 -4.21 5.86 -18.85
C GLY A 56 -3.37 7.14 -18.83
N GLU A 57 -3.14 7.73 -17.66
CA GLU A 57 -2.11 8.76 -17.51
C GLU A 57 -0.74 8.15 -17.80
N GLU A 58 0.11 8.91 -18.46
CA GLU A 58 1.49 8.55 -18.78
C GLU A 58 2.40 9.72 -18.37
N GLY A 59 3.64 9.44 -17.99
CA GLY A 59 4.56 10.50 -17.56
C GLY A 59 5.84 9.96 -16.94
N ILE A 60 6.02 8.63 -16.88
CA ILE A 60 7.22 8.02 -16.32
C ILE A 60 8.49 8.43 -17.07
N SER A 61 8.40 8.68 -18.39
CA SER A 61 9.52 9.08 -19.22
C SER A 61 10.20 10.37 -18.75
N GLU A 62 9.43 11.35 -18.26
CA GLU A 62 9.98 12.60 -17.74
C GLU A 62 10.91 12.37 -16.55
N TYR A 63 10.57 11.43 -15.67
CA TYR A 63 11.39 11.06 -14.53
C TYR A 63 12.66 10.31 -14.96
N LEU A 64 12.54 9.40 -15.94
CA LEU A 64 13.69 8.67 -16.47
C LEU A 64 14.68 9.61 -17.16
N ASP A 65 14.18 10.58 -17.93
CA ASP A 65 15.01 11.61 -18.60
C ASP A 65 15.70 12.51 -17.57
N ASP A 66 15.07 12.75 -16.41
CA ASP A 66 15.66 13.50 -15.28
C ASP A 66 16.64 12.65 -14.44
N GLY A 67 16.88 11.40 -14.82
CA GLY A 67 17.90 10.53 -14.22
C GLY A 67 17.39 9.67 -13.06
N TRP A 68 16.07 9.53 -12.89
CA TRP A 68 15.48 8.57 -11.95
C TRP A 68 15.52 7.16 -12.53
N ILE A 69 15.69 6.18 -11.67
CA ILE A 69 15.64 4.75 -12.01
C ILE A 69 14.44 4.10 -11.33
N ILE A 70 13.79 3.17 -12.02
CA ILE A 70 12.67 2.42 -11.47
C ILE A 70 13.23 1.29 -10.61
N LEU A 71 12.93 1.31 -9.31
CA LEU A 71 13.24 0.21 -8.39
C LEU A 71 12.15 -0.85 -8.39
N LYS A 72 10.90 -0.41 -8.49
CA LYS A 72 9.74 -1.29 -8.44
C LYS A 72 8.59 -0.70 -9.26
N GLU A 73 7.85 -1.57 -9.95
CA GLU A 73 6.61 -1.27 -10.62
C GLU A 73 5.52 -2.22 -10.11
N ASP A 74 4.39 -1.65 -9.72
CA ASP A 74 3.18 -2.37 -9.35
C ASP A 74 2.00 -1.83 -10.15
N SER A 75 0.94 -2.62 -10.28
CA SER A 75 -0.32 -2.17 -10.85
C SER A 75 -1.52 -2.69 -10.05
N GLN A 76 -2.58 -1.90 -10.05
CA GLN A 76 -3.84 -2.26 -9.40
C GLN A 76 -5.03 -1.71 -10.18
N GLU A 77 -6.20 -2.34 -10.00
CA GLU A 77 -7.43 -1.81 -10.58
C GLU A 77 -7.85 -0.51 -9.88
N LYS A 78 -8.34 0.44 -10.68
CA LYS A 78 -8.88 1.71 -10.19
C LYS A 78 -10.14 2.11 -10.94
N ILE A 79 -11.11 2.63 -10.20
CA ILE A 79 -12.32 3.22 -10.80
C ILE A 79 -11.95 4.58 -11.38
N CYS A 80 -12.04 4.70 -12.71
CA CYS A 80 -11.68 5.92 -13.43
C CYS A 80 -12.85 6.89 -13.55
N THR A 81 -14.05 6.38 -13.75
CA THR A 81 -15.25 7.21 -13.83
C THR A 81 -16.41 6.57 -13.09
N TRP A 82 -17.30 7.43 -12.61
CA TRP A 82 -18.52 7.06 -11.95
C TRP A 82 -19.70 7.57 -12.75
N LYS A 83 -20.81 6.81 -12.77
CA LYS A 83 -22.06 7.24 -13.35
C LYS A 83 -23.20 7.17 -12.37
N SER A 84 -24.13 8.09 -12.47
CA SER A 84 -25.39 8.07 -11.75
C SER A 84 -26.46 7.43 -12.61
N ILE A 85 -27.21 6.51 -12.02
CA ILE A 85 -28.35 5.85 -12.64
C ILE A 85 -29.57 5.99 -11.72
N PRO A 86 -30.80 5.92 -12.28
CA PRO A 86 -32.00 5.92 -11.46
C PRO A 86 -32.04 4.69 -10.54
N ALA A 87 -32.44 4.86 -9.29
CA ALA A 87 -32.54 3.79 -8.30
C ALA A 87 -33.64 2.77 -8.64
N ASN A 88 -34.70 3.22 -9.30
CA ASN A 88 -35.81 2.41 -9.79
C ASN A 88 -36.42 3.02 -11.06
N LYS A 89 -37.43 2.35 -11.63
CA LYS A 89 -38.08 2.76 -12.89
C LYS A 89 -38.87 4.07 -12.78
N ASP A 90 -39.30 4.41 -11.56
CA ASP A 90 -40.14 5.58 -11.30
C ASP A 90 -39.29 6.80 -10.90
N CYS A 91 -37.96 6.66 -10.90
CA CYS A 91 -37.02 7.70 -10.52
C CYS A 91 -36.79 8.66 -11.69
N ASP A 92 -37.23 9.91 -11.51
CA ASP A 92 -36.89 11.05 -12.39
C ASP A 92 -35.73 11.81 -11.73
N MET A 93 -34.51 11.56 -12.21
CA MET A 93 -33.28 12.16 -11.66
C MET A 93 -33.21 13.68 -11.81
N GLU A 94 -34.03 14.29 -12.69
CA GLU A 94 -34.08 15.73 -12.86
C GLU A 94 -34.95 16.38 -11.76
N LYS A 95 -36.04 15.71 -11.37
CA LYS A 95 -37.00 16.22 -10.36
C LYS A 95 -36.61 15.79 -8.95
N ASP A 96 -36.14 14.54 -8.79
CA ASP A 96 -35.77 13.98 -7.49
C ASP A 96 -34.29 13.60 -7.46
N LYS A 97 -33.48 14.48 -6.91
CA LYS A 97 -32.03 14.26 -6.77
C LYS A 97 -31.67 13.13 -5.80
N GLY A 98 -32.60 12.72 -4.95
CA GLY A 98 -32.42 11.65 -3.96
C GLY A 98 -32.59 10.25 -4.53
N CYS A 99 -33.25 10.08 -5.67
CA CYS A 99 -33.57 8.76 -6.22
C CYS A 99 -32.54 8.18 -7.16
N LYS A 100 -31.30 8.72 -7.17
CA LYS A 100 -30.19 8.23 -8.00
C LYS A 100 -29.18 7.42 -7.17
N ILE A 101 -28.58 6.41 -7.77
CA ILE A 101 -27.45 5.68 -7.22
C ILE A 101 -26.22 5.90 -8.10
N THR A 102 -25.06 5.96 -7.47
CA THR A 102 -23.78 6.10 -8.16
C THR A 102 -23.09 4.75 -8.21
N LYS A 103 -22.65 4.35 -9.38
CA LYS A 103 -21.88 3.12 -9.56
C LYS A 103 -20.66 3.34 -10.45
N PRO A 104 -19.64 2.47 -10.36
CA PRO A 104 -18.52 2.52 -11.28
C PRO A 104 -18.99 2.43 -12.72
N ASP A 105 -18.44 3.28 -13.59
CA ASP A 105 -18.71 3.29 -15.03
C ASP A 105 -17.53 2.74 -15.80
N LYS A 106 -16.35 3.27 -15.57
CA LYS A 106 -15.12 2.81 -16.21
C LYS A 106 -14.11 2.41 -15.15
N ILE A 107 -13.63 1.18 -15.27
CA ILE A 107 -12.52 0.66 -14.47
C ILE A 107 -11.28 0.69 -15.36
N GLY A 108 -10.17 1.14 -14.84
CA GLY A 108 -8.87 1.18 -15.48
C GLY A 108 -7.79 0.62 -14.56
N GLU A 109 -6.57 0.96 -14.87
CA GLU A 109 -5.38 0.54 -14.14
C GLU A 109 -4.71 1.77 -13.50
N GLU A 110 -4.19 1.61 -12.29
CA GLU A 110 -3.27 2.53 -11.64
C GLU A 110 -1.91 1.87 -11.57
N LYS A 111 -0.90 2.50 -12.17
CA LYS A 111 0.50 2.07 -12.12
C LYS A 111 1.23 2.83 -11.03
N ILE A 112 1.98 2.12 -10.23
CA ILE A 112 2.71 2.65 -9.07
C ILE A 112 4.19 2.36 -9.28
N TYR A 113 5.01 3.40 -9.29
CA TYR A 113 6.45 3.30 -9.47
C TYR A 113 7.18 3.77 -8.21
N LEU A 114 8.12 2.97 -7.72
CA LEU A 114 9.11 3.39 -6.75
C LEU A 114 10.38 3.77 -7.49
N LEU A 115 10.80 5.01 -7.37
CA LEU A 115 11.95 5.57 -8.05
C LEU A 115 13.09 5.88 -7.07
N GLU A 116 14.34 5.82 -7.57
CA GLU A 116 15.55 6.23 -6.86
C GLU A 116 16.43 7.10 -7.78
N LYS A 117 17.06 8.13 -7.18
CA LYS A 117 18.01 9.02 -7.87
C LYS A 117 19.22 9.27 -6.98
#